data_64e782549743d23d1160e060fd61c87d
#
_entry.id   64e782549743d23d1160e060fd61c87d
#
_cell.length_a   1.000
_cell.length_b   1.000
_cell.length_c   1.000
_cell.angle_alpha   90.00
_cell.angle_beta   90.00
_cell.angle_gamma   90.00
#
_symmetry.space_group_name_H-M   'P 1'
#
loop_
_entity.id
_entity.type
_entity.pdbx_description
1 polymer ?
#
loop_
_entity_poly.entity_id
_entity_poly.type
_entity_poly.pdbx_seq_one_letter_code
_entity_poly.pdbx_strand_id
1 'polypeptide(L)'
;MSRISKEISKTRSRFSLFSKLPKNRDLGPDFWKKAEEILIQADVGVKTSASLIAELKDQSEKQKLTSSQELITSLKENLKKVLSTPERDLNTEGNPAVWIFVGVNGVGKTTSIGKLAFWQKSLGTQVVMAAGDTFRAAAAEQLEKWAEECNSILIRGGEGADPSSVIFDAIQHAHSASIPLVLADTAGRLHTKTNLMEELSKIERVASKGSGTVTEILLTLDATTGQNGLEQAKKFAATVDVTGIILTKLDGSSRGGIIFAIQEEIGIPVKFVGIGEGSQDLIQFDPDDFVEALFDFQLEN
;
A
#
# COMPACT_ATOMS: atom_id res chain seq x y z
N MET A 1 0.86 22.63 1.81
CA MET A 1 0.28 21.36 2.28
C MET A 1 0.38 20.34 1.17
N SER A 2 0.96 19.18 1.44
CA SER A 2 1.01 18.09 0.47
C SER A 2 -0.40 17.52 0.21
N ARG A 3 -0.57 16.78 -0.90
CA ARG A 3 -1.88 16.15 -1.19
C ARG A 3 -2.30 15.19 -0.09
N ILE A 4 -1.38 14.42 0.46
CA ILE A 4 -1.64 13.47 1.53
C ILE A 4 -2.12 14.17 2.82
N SER A 5 -1.55 15.35 3.15
CA SER A 5 -1.92 16.09 4.36
C SER A 5 -3.40 16.49 4.41
N LYS A 6 -4.02 16.75 3.25
CA LYS A 6 -5.46 17.11 3.20
C LYS A 6 -6.36 15.91 3.48
N GLU A 7 -5.96 14.73 3.02
CA GLU A 7 -6.83 13.56 2.97
C GLU A 7 -6.73 12.65 4.22
N ILE A 8 -5.64 12.73 4.99
CA ILE A 8 -5.46 11.87 6.17
C ILE A 8 -5.99 12.49 7.49
N SER A 9 -6.95 13.40 7.42
CA SER A 9 -7.50 14.11 8.58
C SER A 9 -7.99 13.17 9.70
N LYS A 10 -8.63 12.05 9.34
CA LYS A 10 -9.12 11.06 10.31
C LYS A 10 -7.99 10.32 11.00
N THR A 11 -6.93 9.93 10.29
CA THR A 11 -5.73 9.33 10.89
C THR A 11 -5.02 10.35 11.76
N ARG A 12 -4.83 11.59 11.27
CA ARG A 12 -4.24 12.70 12.04
C ARG A 12 -4.97 12.93 13.36
N SER A 13 -6.30 12.84 13.39
CA SER A 13 -7.08 13.03 14.61
C SER A 13 -6.71 12.05 15.73
N ARG A 14 -6.21 10.86 15.40
CA ARG A 14 -5.69 9.90 16.39
C ARG A 14 -4.34 10.36 16.93
N PHE A 15 -3.44 10.78 16.03
CA PHE A 15 -2.12 11.29 16.42
C PHE A 15 -2.22 12.63 17.17
N SER A 16 -3.25 13.45 16.93
CA SER A 16 -3.44 14.70 17.68
C SER A 16 -3.63 14.48 19.18
N LEU A 17 -3.98 13.28 19.63
CA LEU A 17 -4.03 12.95 21.06
C LEU A 17 -2.67 13.09 21.77
N PHE A 18 -1.55 13.05 21.03
CA PHE A 18 -0.24 13.38 21.59
C PHE A 18 -0.14 14.82 22.11
N SER A 19 -0.89 15.78 21.53
CA SER A 19 -0.93 17.16 22.04
C SER A 19 -1.57 17.28 23.43
N LYS A 20 -2.38 16.27 23.82
CA LYS A 20 -3.08 16.22 25.13
C LYS A 20 -2.28 15.50 26.22
N LEU A 21 -1.10 14.98 25.89
CA LEU A 21 -0.22 14.39 26.90
C LEU A 21 0.31 15.48 27.85
N PRO A 22 0.53 15.16 29.14
CA PRO A 22 1.04 16.11 30.12
C PRO A 22 2.33 16.79 29.62
N LYS A 23 2.36 18.12 29.66
CA LYS A 23 3.49 18.95 29.19
C LYS A 23 4.62 19.06 30.23
N ASN A 24 4.37 18.65 31.45
CA ASN A 24 5.31 18.80 32.56
C ASN A 24 6.28 17.61 32.61
N ARG A 25 7.47 17.87 33.12
CA ARG A 25 8.68 17.02 33.23
C ARG A 25 8.50 15.61 33.81
N ASP A 26 7.31 15.22 34.16
CA ASP A 26 7.06 13.89 34.75
C ASP A 26 6.76 12.88 33.63
N LEU A 27 7.84 12.35 33.03
CA LEU A 27 7.79 11.24 32.09
C LEU A 27 7.63 9.91 32.85
N GLY A 28 6.67 9.89 33.78
CA GLY A 28 6.37 8.71 34.59
C GLY A 28 5.74 7.56 33.77
N PRO A 29 5.54 6.39 34.43
CA PRO A 29 4.98 5.20 33.77
C PRO A 29 3.65 5.47 33.04
N ASP A 30 2.79 6.32 33.61
CA ASP A 30 1.48 6.67 33.04
C ASP A 30 1.58 7.47 31.75
N PHE A 31 2.59 8.32 31.60
CA PHE A 31 2.86 9.05 30.35
C PHE A 31 3.14 8.06 29.21
N TRP A 32 4.08 7.16 29.44
CA TRP A 32 4.51 6.19 28.43
C TRP A 32 3.39 5.22 28.05
N LYS A 33 2.61 4.79 29.03
CA LYS A 33 1.44 3.96 28.77
C LYS A 33 0.42 4.65 27.87
N LYS A 34 0.10 5.92 28.15
CA LYS A 34 -0.80 6.73 27.30
C LYS A 34 -0.24 6.94 25.90
N ALA A 35 1.06 7.21 25.76
CA ALA A 35 1.70 7.36 24.46
C ALA A 35 1.60 6.08 23.62
N GLU A 36 1.82 4.92 24.25
CA GLU A 36 1.65 3.60 23.61
C GLU A 36 0.19 3.35 23.21
N GLU A 37 -0.77 3.65 24.09
CA GLU A 37 -2.20 3.52 23.79
C GLU A 37 -2.64 4.37 22.60
N ILE A 38 -2.09 5.57 22.44
CA ILE A 38 -2.37 6.43 21.26
C ILE A 38 -1.90 5.76 19.97
N LEU A 39 -0.69 5.23 19.94
CA LEU A 39 -0.15 4.52 18.77
C LEU A 39 -1.00 3.29 18.42
N ILE A 40 -1.37 2.51 19.42
CA ILE A 40 -2.23 1.32 19.24
C ILE A 40 -3.61 1.73 18.69
N GLN A 41 -4.22 2.79 19.22
CA GLN A 41 -5.51 3.31 18.75
C GLN A 41 -5.45 3.88 17.33
N ALA A 42 -4.26 4.26 16.87
CA ALA A 42 -4.01 4.69 15.50
C ALA A 42 -3.70 3.51 14.55
N ASP A 43 -3.83 2.26 15.01
CA ASP A 43 -3.51 1.02 14.28
C ASP A 43 -2.01 0.84 13.91
N VAL A 44 -1.09 1.48 14.65
CA VAL A 44 0.36 1.26 14.51
C VAL A 44 0.74 -0.20 14.86
N GLY A 45 -0.14 -0.91 15.57
CA GLY A 45 0.08 -2.28 16.02
C GLY A 45 0.79 -2.34 17.38
N VAL A 46 0.48 -3.38 18.16
CA VAL A 46 0.99 -3.52 19.54
C VAL A 46 2.51 -3.65 19.55
N LYS A 47 3.07 -4.51 18.70
CA LYS A 47 4.51 -4.79 18.65
C LYS A 47 5.30 -3.55 18.24
N THR A 48 4.90 -2.91 17.16
CA THR A 48 5.55 -1.69 16.64
C THR A 48 5.42 -0.53 17.63
N SER A 49 4.26 -0.37 18.28
CA SER A 49 4.05 0.66 19.30
C SER A 49 4.97 0.45 20.51
N ALA A 50 5.10 -0.77 21.01
CA ALA A 50 5.99 -1.07 22.12
C ALA A 50 7.47 -0.80 21.77
N SER A 51 7.91 -1.18 20.56
CA SER A 51 9.26 -0.90 20.05
C SER A 51 9.55 0.59 19.99
N LEU A 52 8.64 1.37 19.38
CA LEU A 52 8.75 2.82 19.26
C LEU A 52 8.82 3.52 20.63
N ILE A 53 7.97 3.09 21.59
CA ILE A 53 7.98 3.67 22.94
C ILE A 53 9.24 3.29 23.69
N ALA A 54 9.76 2.08 23.54
CA ALA A 54 11.03 1.68 24.17
C ALA A 54 12.20 2.51 23.63
N GLU A 55 12.29 2.72 22.31
CA GLU A 55 13.31 3.55 21.67
C GLU A 55 13.19 5.01 22.12
N LEU A 56 11.96 5.55 22.19
CA LEU A 56 11.71 6.93 22.61
C LEU A 56 12.08 7.16 24.09
N LYS A 57 11.84 6.17 24.97
CA LYS A 57 12.29 6.22 26.37
C LYS A 57 13.81 6.28 26.48
N ASP A 58 14.51 5.40 25.81
CA ASP A 58 15.97 5.37 25.80
C ASP A 58 16.58 6.69 25.28
N GLN A 59 16.01 7.21 24.19
CA GLN A 59 16.40 8.53 23.66
C GLN A 59 16.13 9.67 24.68
N SER A 60 14.97 9.64 25.33
CA SER A 60 14.60 10.64 26.34
C SER A 60 15.58 10.68 27.50
N GLU A 61 16.03 9.52 27.99
CA GLU A 61 17.01 9.43 29.07
C GLU A 61 18.40 9.89 28.62
N LYS A 62 18.87 9.45 27.44
CA LYS A 62 20.20 9.77 26.92
C LYS A 62 20.34 11.24 26.53
N GLN A 63 19.33 11.81 25.89
CA GLN A 63 19.34 13.19 25.38
C GLN A 63 18.75 14.19 26.39
N LYS A 64 18.22 13.70 27.52
CA LYS A 64 17.57 14.52 28.57
C LYS A 64 16.43 15.36 27.99
N LEU A 65 15.58 14.74 27.15
CA LEU A 65 14.42 15.40 26.58
C LEU A 65 13.45 15.77 27.71
N THR A 66 13.04 17.04 27.74
CA THR A 66 12.21 17.56 28.84
C THR A 66 10.90 18.18 28.40
N SER A 67 10.74 18.39 27.09
CA SER A 67 9.54 18.99 26.53
C SER A 67 8.76 18.03 25.64
N SER A 68 7.43 18.18 25.62
CA SER A 68 6.57 17.42 24.70
C SER A 68 6.95 17.64 23.24
N GLN A 69 7.47 18.84 22.89
CA GLN A 69 7.91 19.15 21.53
C GLN A 69 9.12 18.31 21.12
N GLU A 70 10.13 18.19 22.00
CA GLU A 70 11.31 17.36 21.75
C GLU A 70 10.93 15.89 21.60
N LEU A 71 10.03 15.38 22.44
CA LEU A 71 9.52 14.01 22.35
C LEU A 71 8.76 13.74 21.04
N ILE A 72 7.92 14.68 20.61
CA ILE A 72 7.21 14.57 19.33
C ILE A 72 8.21 14.59 18.16
N THR A 73 9.23 15.43 18.22
CA THR A 73 10.28 15.47 17.20
C THR A 73 11.02 14.13 17.11
N SER A 74 11.46 13.58 18.25
CA SER A 74 12.10 12.25 18.31
C SER A 74 11.15 11.14 17.83
N LEU A 75 9.87 11.19 18.19
CA LEU A 75 8.88 10.22 17.72
C LEU A 75 8.70 10.28 16.21
N LYS A 76 8.64 11.46 15.62
CA LYS A 76 8.58 11.65 14.16
C LYS A 76 9.80 11.03 13.47
N GLU A 77 11.00 11.26 14.01
CA GLU A 77 12.23 10.69 13.46
C GLU A 77 12.21 9.14 13.53
N ASN A 78 11.77 8.58 14.66
CA ASN A 78 11.64 7.12 14.81
C ASN A 78 10.60 6.55 13.83
N LEU A 79 9.45 7.20 13.65
CA LEU A 79 8.44 6.81 12.69
C LEU A 79 8.97 6.87 11.24
N LYS A 80 9.70 7.92 10.88
CA LYS A 80 10.37 8.01 9.56
C LYS A 80 11.39 6.90 9.36
N LYS A 81 12.16 6.57 10.40
CA LYS A 81 13.13 5.48 10.38
C LYS A 81 12.45 4.12 10.14
N VAL A 82 11.31 3.83 10.79
CA VAL A 82 10.52 2.61 10.53
C VAL A 82 10.10 2.53 9.07
N LEU A 83 9.74 3.65 8.45
CA LEU A 83 9.33 3.72 7.05
C LEU A 83 10.51 3.79 6.07
N SER A 84 11.74 3.96 6.55
CA SER A 84 12.91 4.10 5.69
C SER A 84 13.25 2.75 5.03
N THR A 85 12.92 2.63 3.75
CA THR A 85 13.35 1.50 2.90
C THR A 85 14.05 2.06 1.67
N PRO A 86 15.02 1.33 1.12
CA PRO A 86 15.83 1.85 0.02
C PRO A 86 15.03 2.02 -1.28
N GLU A 87 13.96 1.25 -1.51
CA GLU A 87 13.37 1.18 -2.86
C GLU A 87 11.85 1.19 -2.83
N ARG A 88 11.25 2.30 -3.36
CA ARG A 88 9.78 2.47 -3.52
C ARG A 88 9.38 2.63 -4.97
N ASP A 89 10.33 2.86 -5.87
CA ASP A 89 10.05 3.01 -7.27
C ASP A 89 9.55 1.70 -7.88
N LEU A 90 8.68 1.83 -8.87
CA LEU A 90 8.22 0.67 -9.62
C LEU A 90 9.28 0.26 -10.63
N ASN A 91 9.60 -1.03 -10.64
CA ASN A 91 10.54 -1.57 -11.62
C ASN A 91 9.83 -1.75 -12.97
N THR A 92 10.36 -1.07 -14.00
CA THR A 92 9.90 -1.11 -15.39
C THR A 92 10.88 -1.84 -16.32
N GLU A 93 11.89 -2.51 -15.76
CA GLU A 93 12.91 -3.23 -16.54
C GLU A 93 12.34 -4.52 -17.10
N GLY A 94 11.95 -4.52 -18.37
CA GLY A 94 11.41 -5.70 -19.06
C GLY A 94 10.92 -5.37 -20.46
N ASN A 95 10.71 -6.40 -21.26
CA ASN A 95 10.18 -6.23 -22.60
C ASN A 95 9.10 -7.29 -22.93
N PRO A 96 7.87 -7.12 -22.44
CA PRO A 96 7.39 -6.08 -21.50
C PRO A 96 7.76 -6.34 -20.05
N ALA A 97 7.75 -5.28 -19.21
CA ALA A 97 7.63 -5.42 -17.75
C ALA A 97 6.20 -5.85 -17.40
N VAL A 98 6.05 -6.69 -16.38
CA VAL A 98 4.74 -7.21 -15.96
C VAL A 98 4.51 -6.91 -14.48
N TRP A 99 3.45 -6.16 -14.18
CA TRP A 99 2.99 -5.89 -12.82
C TRP A 99 1.74 -6.67 -12.53
N ILE A 100 1.81 -7.56 -11.54
CA ILE A 100 0.69 -8.40 -11.12
C ILE A 100 0.08 -7.80 -9.85
N PHE A 101 -1.25 -7.58 -9.86
CA PHE A 101 -1.97 -7.02 -8.71
C PHE A 101 -2.67 -8.14 -7.96
N VAL A 102 -2.32 -8.29 -6.68
CA VAL A 102 -2.89 -9.29 -5.78
C VAL A 102 -3.60 -8.63 -4.60
N GLY A 103 -4.46 -9.36 -3.91
CA GLY A 103 -5.22 -8.88 -2.75
C GLY A 103 -6.66 -9.39 -2.75
N VAL A 104 -7.37 -9.26 -1.64
CA VAL A 104 -8.75 -9.75 -1.51
C VAL A 104 -9.74 -8.93 -2.35
N ASN A 105 -10.97 -9.43 -2.51
CA ASN A 105 -12.02 -8.69 -3.22
C ASN A 105 -12.42 -7.42 -2.45
N GLY A 106 -12.71 -6.33 -3.19
CA GLY A 106 -13.20 -5.07 -2.63
C GLY A 106 -12.12 -4.13 -2.08
N VAL A 107 -10.84 -4.53 -2.10
CA VAL A 107 -9.73 -3.66 -1.65
C VAL A 107 -9.32 -2.60 -2.67
N GLY A 108 -9.84 -2.64 -3.88
CA GLY A 108 -9.54 -1.63 -4.91
C GLY A 108 -8.47 -2.02 -5.93
N LYS A 109 -8.19 -3.34 -6.16
CA LYS A 109 -7.22 -3.79 -7.18
C LYS A 109 -7.49 -3.19 -8.55
N THR A 110 -8.64 -3.48 -9.15
CA THR A 110 -9.04 -3.02 -10.48
C THR A 110 -8.96 -1.49 -10.61
N THR A 111 -9.40 -0.76 -9.57
CA THR A 111 -9.30 0.71 -9.51
C THR A 111 -7.84 1.17 -9.45
N SER A 112 -6.98 0.49 -8.67
CA SER A 112 -5.55 0.82 -8.59
C SER A 112 -4.83 0.59 -9.92
N ILE A 113 -5.19 -0.48 -10.65
CA ILE A 113 -4.69 -0.75 -12.00
C ILE A 113 -5.03 0.41 -12.94
N GLY A 114 -6.31 0.83 -12.96
CA GLY A 114 -6.76 1.93 -13.79
C GLY A 114 -6.02 3.24 -13.47
N LYS A 115 -5.86 3.58 -12.18
CA LYS A 115 -5.15 4.79 -11.75
C LYS A 115 -3.65 4.73 -12.09
N LEU A 116 -3.01 3.57 -11.96
CA LEU A 116 -1.61 3.40 -12.37
C LEU A 116 -1.45 3.47 -13.88
N ALA A 117 -2.39 2.91 -14.65
CA ALA A 117 -2.38 3.06 -16.10
C ALA A 117 -2.56 4.53 -16.52
N PHE A 118 -3.45 5.27 -15.85
CA PHE A 118 -3.61 6.70 -16.06
C PHE A 118 -2.31 7.47 -15.75
N TRP A 119 -1.64 7.12 -14.67
CA TRP A 119 -0.34 7.69 -14.31
C TRP A 119 0.73 7.36 -15.36
N GLN A 120 0.85 6.10 -15.80
CA GLN A 120 1.78 5.68 -16.85
C GLN A 120 1.53 6.38 -18.18
N LYS A 121 0.25 6.55 -18.55
CA LYS A 121 -0.13 7.35 -19.72
C LYS A 121 0.38 8.80 -19.62
N SER A 122 0.32 9.41 -18.42
CA SER A 122 0.83 10.76 -18.20
C SER A 122 2.36 10.88 -18.36
N LEU A 123 3.07 9.76 -18.18
CA LEU A 123 4.51 9.62 -18.42
C LEU A 123 4.84 9.23 -19.89
N GLY A 124 3.83 9.07 -20.74
CA GLY A 124 4.00 8.65 -22.13
C GLY A 124 4.18 7.13 -22.32
N THR A 125 3.99 6.31 -21.28
CA THR A 125 4.12 4.86 -21.35
C THR A 125 2.82 4.23 -21.81
N GLN A 126 2.89 3.44 -22.90
CA GLN A 126 1.77 2.60 -23.32
C GLN A 126 1.64 1.37 -22.42
N VAL A 127 0.40 0.91 -22.23
CA VAL A 127 0.07 -0.17 -21.29
C VAL A 127 -0.89 -1.16 -21.96
N VAL A 128 -0.68 -2.46 -21.71
CA VAL A 128 -1.68 -3.51 -21.89
C VAL A 128 -2.26 -3.87 -20.53
N MET A 129 -3.59 -3.94 -20.43
CA MET A 129 -4.28 -4.43 -19.24
C MET A 129 -4.75 -5.87 -19.45
N ALA A 130 -4.54 -6.75 -18.47
CA ALA A 130 -5.01 -8.13 -18.48
C ALA A 130 -6.12 -8.33 -17.45
N ALA A 131 -7.32 -8.73 -17.91
CA ALA A 131 -8.47 -9.03 -17.05
C ALA A 131 -8.41 -10.47 -16.52
N GLY A 132 -7.48 -10.73 -15.58
CA GLY A 132 -7.28 -12.05 -14.98
C GLY A 132 -8.30 -12.40 -13.89
N ASP A 133 -9.14 -11.48 -13.40
CA ASP A 133 -10.30 -11.82 -12.55
C ASP A 133 -11.47 -12.31 -13.44
N THR A 134 -11.31 -13.50 -14.04
CA THR A 134 -12.25 -14.07 -15.03
C THR A 134 -13.58 -14.53 -14.45
N PHE A 135 -13.71 -14.56 -13.13
CA PHE A 135 -14.94 -14.96 -12.43
C PHE A 135 -15.88 -13.82 -12.11
N ARG A 136 -15.46 -12.57 -12.35
CA ARG A 136 -16.23 -11.37 -12.04
C ARG A 136 -16.41 -10.52 -13.29
N ALA A 137 -17.53 -10.71 -13.99
CA ALA A 137 -17.85 -9.90 -15.18
C ALA A 137 -17.76 -8.39 -14.91
N ALA A 138 -18.27 -7.92 -13.75
CA ALA A 138 -18.20 -6.52 -13.36
C ALA A 138 -16.76 -5.99 -13.17
N ALA A 139 -15.79 -6.84 -12.81
CA ALA A 139 -14.38 -6.44 -12.72
C ALA A 139 -13.79 -6.22 -14.12
N ALA A 140 -14.08 -7.11 -15.06
CA ALA A 140 -13.66 -6.97 -16.45
C ALA A 140 -14.28 -5.72 -17.12
N GLU A 141 -15.57 -5.46 -16.90
CA GLU A 141 -16.25 -4.25 -17.38
C GLU A 141 -15.65 -2.96 -16.77
N GLN A 142 -15.29 -3.00 -15.48
CA GLN A 142 -14.63 -1.88 -14.82
C GLN A 142 -13.24 -1.62 -15.43
N LEU A 143 -12.48 -2.69 -15.68
CA LEU A 143 -11.16 -2.58 -16.29
C LEU A 143 -11.24 -2.09 -17.73
N GLU A 144 -12.30 -2.47 -18.48
CA GLU A 144 -12.56 -2.00 -19.84
C GLU A 144 -12.76 -0.47 -19.89
N LYS A 145 -13.54 0.08 -18.96
CA LYS A 145 -13.70 1.55 -18.85
C LYS A 145 -12.38 2.25 -18.57
N TRP A 146 -11.55 1.71 -17.69
CA TRP A 146 -10.22 2.24 -17.45
C TRP A 146 -9.32 2.15 -18.69
N ALA A 147 -9.39 1.05 -19.43
CA ALA A 147 -8.62 0.87 -20.66
C ALA A 147 -9.01 1.91 -21.71
N GLU A 148 -10.31 2.18 -21.88
CA GLU A 148 -10.81 3.25 -22.76
C GLU A 148 -10.30 4.63 -22.33
N GLU A 149 -10.42 4.99 -21.03
CA GLU A 149 -9.96 6.27 -20.48
C GLU A 149 -8.46 6.48 -20.67
N CYS A 150 -7.69 5.41 -20.48
CA CYS A 150 -6.23 5.43 -20.63
C CYS A 150 -5.75 5.26 -22.08
N ASN A 151 -6.63 4.95 -23.02
CA ASN A 151 -6.27 4.54 -24.39
C ASN A 151 -5.30 3.34 -24.37
N SER A 152 -5.59 2.37 -23.50
CA SER A 152 -4.82 1.15 -23.29
C SER A 152 -5.51 -0.04 -23.96
N ILE A 153 -4.75 -1.08 -24.27
CA ILE A 153 -5.29 -2.32 -24.84
C ILE A 153 -5.74 -3.21 -23.66
N LEU A 154 -6.96 -3.73 -23.74
CA LEU A 154 -7.47 -4.72 -22.79
C LEU A 154 -7.44 -6.10 -23.40
N ILE A 155 -6.80 -7.04 -22.71
CA ILE A 155 -6.88 -8.47 -23.02
C ILE A 155 -7.78 -9.14 -21.99
N ARG A 156 -8.83 -9.81 -22.45
CA ARG A 156 -9.79 -10.54 -21.60
C ARG A 156 -10.10 -11.91 -22.18
N GLY A 157 -10.34 -12.87 -21.30
CA GLY A 157 -10.88 -14.18 -21.67
C GLY A 157 -12.41 -14.21 -21.60
N GLY A 158 -13.01 -15.31 -22.02
CA GLY A 158 -14.42 -15.62 -21.73
C GLY A 158 -14.66 -15.82 -20.23
N GLU A 159 -15.91 -15.82 -19.81
CA GLU A 159 -16.27 -16.11 -18.42
C GLU A 159 -15.73 -17.47 -17.96
N GLY A 160 -15.01 -17.50 -16.83
CA GLY A 160 -14.39 -18.72 -16.31
C GLY A 160 -13.15 -19.19 -17.07
N ALA A 161 -12.60 -18.39 -17.98
CA ALA A 161 -11.31 -18.69 -18.61
C ALA A 161 -10.20 -18.85 -17.57
N ASP A 162 -9.13 -19.57 -17.90
CA ASP A 162 -7.96 -19.68 -17.02
C ASP A 162 -7.26 -18.33 -16.88
N PRO A 163 -7.20 -17.73 -15.67
CA PRO A 163 -6.54 -16.45 -15.42
C PRO A 163 -5.10 -16.39 -15.92
N SER A 164 -4.36 -17.49 -15.77
CA SER A 164 -2.97 -17.59 -16.22
C SER A 164 -2.84 -17.47 -17.74
N SER A 165 -3.81 -18.02 -18.50
CA SER A 165 -3.82 -17.91 -19.96
C SER A 165 -4.09 -16.48 -20.42
N VAL A 166 -5.04 -15.78 -19.77
CA VAL A 166 -5.36 -14.39 -20.11
C VAL A 166 -4.14 -13.48 -19.89
N ILE A 167 -3.43 -13.67 -18.77
CA ILE A 167 -2.23 -12.88 -18.46
C ILE A 167 -1.09 -13.23 -19.43
N PHE A 168 -0.92 -14.51 -19.77
CA PHE A 168 0.06 -14.93 -20.76
C PHE A 168 -0.20 -14.32 -22.14
N ASP A 169 -1.46 -14.34 -22.60
CA ASP A 169 -1.85 -13.72 -23.87
C ASP A 169 -1.61 -12.21 -23.89
N ALA A 170 -1.85 -11.52 -22.77
CA ALA A 170 -1.55 -10.10 -22.62
C ALA A 170 -0.04 -9.81 -22.74
N ILE A 171 0.81 -10.65 -22.13
CA ILE A 171 2.26 -10.55 -22.23
C ILE A 171 2.72 -10.77 -23.66
N GLN A 172 2.21 -11.82 -24.34
CA GLN A 172 2.56 -12.09 -25.74
C GLN A 172 2.11 -10.97 -26.67
N HIS A 173 0.91 -10.41 -26.43
CA HIS A 173 0.42 -9.28 -27.20
C HIS A 173 1.31 -8.04 -26.99
N ALA A 174 1.63 -7.69 -25.74
CA ALA A 174 2.49 -6.55 -25.43
C ALA A 174 3.88 -6.69 -26.08
N HIS A 175 4.48 -7.89 -25.98
CA HIS A 175 5.77 -8.16 -26.63
C HIS A 175 5.73 -7.98 -28.13
N SER A 176 4.72 -8.57 -28.80
CA SER A 176 4.59 -8.48 -30.28
C SER A 176 4.27 -7.07 -30.77
N ALA A 177 3.55 -6.27 -29.98
CA ALA A 177 3.22 -4.89 -30.28
C ALA A 177 4.28 -3.88 -29.80
N SER A 178 5.36 -4.35 -29.17
CA SER A 178 6.42 -3.52 -28.56
C SER A 178 5.87 -2.54 -27.49
N ILE A 179 4.84 -2.96 -26.74
CA ILE A 179 4.29 -2.21 -25.61
C ILE A 179 5.07 -2.57 -24.37
N PRO A 180 5.66 -1.60 -23.64
CA PRO A 180 6.66 -1.87 -22.60
C PRO A 180 6.08 -2.41 -21.29
N LEU A 181 4.77 -2.30 -21.04
CA LEU A 181 4.18 -2.59 -19.73
C LEU A 181 2.87 -3.35 -19.81
N VAL A 182 2.73 -4.37 -18.97
CA VAL A 182 1.50 -5.13 -18.74
C VAL A 182 1.05 -4.95 -17.30
N LEU A 183 -0.22 -4.57 -17.08
CA LEU A 183 -0.87 -4.53 -15.76
C LEU A 183 -1.90 -5.66 -15.67
N ALA A 184 -1.68 -6.62 -14.77
CA ALA A 184 -2.49 -7.82 -14.66
C ALA A 184 -3.38 -7.81 -13.40
N ASP A 185 -4.72 -7.72 -13.59
CA ASP A 185 -5.68 -7.94 -12.50
C ASP A 185 -5.79 -9.42 -12.18
N THR A 186 -6.01 -9.76 -10.91
CA THR A 186 -6.20 -11.14 -10.46
C THR A 186 -7.43 -11.28 -9.57
N ALA A 187 -7.95 -12.50 -9.46
CA ALA A 187 -9.01 -12.82 -8.50
C ALA A 187 -8.57 -12.56 -7.05
N GLY A 188 -9.54 -12.32 -6.15
CA GLY A 188 -9.29 -12.02 -4.74
C GLY A 188 -10.19 -12.80 -3.77
N ARG A 189 -10.58 -14.04 -4.09
CA ARG A 189 -11.53 -14.83 -3.30
C ARG A 189 -10.86 -15.58 -2.15
N LEU A 190 -10.62 -14.90 -1.04
CA LEU A 190 -9.90 -15.47 0.12
C LEU A 190 -10.68 -16.56 0.89
N HIS A 191 -11.99 -16.70 0.71
CA HIS A 191 -12.78 -17.73 1.39
C HIS A 191 -12.58 -19.14 0.80
N THR A 192 -12.02 -19.26 -0.40
CA THR A 192 -11.47 -20.49 -0.96
C THR A 192 -9.96 -20.49 -0.88
N LYS A 193 -9.42 -20.33 0.35
CA LYS A 193 -8.02 -19.96 0.63
C LYS A 193 -6.96 -20.76 -0.12
N THR A 194 -7.09 -22.07 -0.17
CA THR A 194 -6.11 -22.95 -0.82
C THR A 194 -6.08 -22.70 -2.33
N ASN A 195 -7.25 -22.54 -2.95
CA ASN A 195 -7.37 -22.36 -4.39
C ASN A 195 -6.80 -21.00 -4.86
N LEU A 196 -7.05 -19.89 -4.12
CA LEU A 196 -6.53 -18.58 -4.51
C LEU A 196 -5.00 -18.52 -4.47
N MET A 197 -4.38 -19.06 -3.44
CA MET A 197 -2.92 -19.03 -3.28
C MET A 197 -2.21 -19.90 -4.32
N GLU A 198 -2.78 -21.07 -4.64
CA GLU A 198 -2.30 -21.93 -5.72
C GLU A 198 -2.46 -21.27 -7.10
N GLU A 199 -3.58 -20.55 -7.32
CA GLU A 199 -3.83 -19.80 -8.54
C GLU A 199 -2.82 -18.67 -8.73
N LEU A 200 -2.55 -17.88 -7.68
CA LEU A 200 -1.56 -16.79 -7.73
C LEU A 200 -0.14 -17.31 -8.02
N SER A 201 0.29 -18.38 -7.35
CA SER A 201 1.57 -19.04 -7.65
C SER A 201 1.64 -19.60 -9.07
N LYS A 202 0.51 -20.07 -9.61
CA LYS A 202 0.42 -20.51 -11.01
C LYS A 202 0.56 -19.33 -11.96
N ILE A 203 -0.15 -18.22 -11.70
CA ILE A 203 -0.10 -16.99 -12.51
C ILE A 203 1.34 -16.47 -12.57
N GLU A 204 2.00 -16.31 -11.43
CA GLU A 204 3.40 -15.86 -11.35
C GLU A 204 4.33 -16.76 -12.19
N ARG A 205 4.21 -18.09 -12.00
CA ARG A 205 5.03 -19.06 -12.74
C ARG A 205 4.77 -19.06 -14.24
N VAL A 206 3.50 -18.84 -14.67
CA VAL A 206 3.14 -18.80 -16.09
C VAL A 206 3.57 -17.48 -16.72
N ALA A 207 3.38 -16.38 -16.03
CA ALA A 207 3.83 -15.06 -16.46
C ALA A 207 5.35 -15.01 -16.66
N SER A 208 6.12 -15.62 -15.75
CA SER A 208 7.58 -15.72 -15.84
C SER A 208 8.09 -16.62 -16.99
N LYS A 209 7.21 -17.40 -17.63
CA LYS A 209 7.55 -18.20 -18.83
C LYS A 209 7.28 -17.50 -20.15
N GLY A 210 6.57 -16.37 -20.11
CA GLY A 210 6.29 -15.54 -21.26
C GLY A 210 7.52 -14.77 -21.77
N SER A 211 7.30 -13.96 -22.80
CA SER A 211 8.35 -13.09 -23.36
C SER A 211 8.63 -11.85 -22.53
N GLY A 212 7.84 -11.61 -21.45
CA GLY A 212 8.02 -10.49 -20.53
C GLY A 212 8.76 -10.88 -19.25
N THR A 213 8.99 -9.89 -18.39
CA THR A 213 9.60 -10.07 -17.06
C THR A 213 8.60 -9.62 -15.99
N VAL A 214 8.27 -10.49 -15.03
CA VAL A 214 7.50 -10.08 -13.83
C VAL A 214 8.43 -9.25 -12.96
N THR A 215 8.20 -7.96 -12.91
CA THR A 215 9.04 -6.99 -12.20
C THR A 215 8.38 -6.50 -10.92
N GLU A 216 7.06 -6.59 -10.83
CA GLU A 216 6.31 -6.21 -9.63
C GLU A 216 5.17 -7.20 -9.34
N ILE A 217 5.04 -7.56 -8.08
CA ILE A 217 3.83 -8.16 -7.53
C ILE A 217 3.32 -7.20 -6.45
N LEU A 218 2.26 -6.46 -6.79
CA LEU A 218 1.73 -5.36 -5.98
C LEU A 218 0.53 -5.83 -5.17
N LEU A 219 0.70 -5.91 -3.85
CA LEU A 219 -0.37 -6.25 -2.93
C LEU A 219 -1.24 -5.03 -2.64
N THR A 220 -2.51 -5.10 -3.02
CA THR A 220 -3.49 -4.05 -2.70
C THR A 220 -4.19 -4.36 -1.38
N LEU A 221 -4.15 -3.41 -0.46
CA LEU A 221 -4.78 -3.49 0.86
C LEU A 221 -5.70 -2.30 1.09
N ASP A 222 -6.77 -2.51 1.85
CA ASP A 222 -7.70 -1.47 2.28
C ASP A 222 -7.31 -0.95 3.66
N ALA A 223 -6.94 0.33 3.78
CA ALA A 223 -6.51 0.96 5.02
C ALA A 223 -7.58 0.90 6.13
N THR A 224 -8.86 0.77 5.77
CA THR A 224 -9.96 0.71 6.75
C THR A 224 -10.00 -0.62 7.51
N THR A 225 -9.31 -1.65 7.03
CA THR A 225 -9.29 -2.97 7.64
C THR A 225 -8.33 -3.07 8.84
N GLY A 226 -7.41 -2.13 8.98
CA GLY A 226 -6.46 -2.08 10.10
C GLY A 226 -5.67 -3.39 10.25
N GLN A 227 -5.54 -3.93 11.45
CA GLN A 227 -4.76 -5.15 11.74
C GLN A 227 -5.19 -6.38 10.92
N ASN A 228 -6.45 -6.46 10.48
CA ASN A 228 -6.88 -7.53 9.57
C ASN A 228 -6.18 -7.42 8.21
N GLY A 229 -5.87 -6.21 7.76
CA GLY A 229 -5.07 -5.97 6.55
C GLY A 229 -3.64 -6.49 6.69
N LEU A 230 -3.01 -6.31 7.86
CA LEU A 230 -1.70 -6.85 8.15
C LEU A 230 -1.66 -8.38 8.07
N GLU A 231 -2.66 -9.05 8.66
CA GLU A 231 -2.77 -10.51 8.59
C GLU A 231 -3.00 -11.02 7.16
N GLN A 232 -3.72 -10.27 6.34
CA GLN A 232 -3.83 -10.56 4.90
C GLN A 232 -2.46 -10.40 4.23
N ALA A 233 -1.76 -9.30 4.47
CA ALA A 233 -0.46 -9.03 3.88
C ALA A 233 0.56 -10.14 4.18
N LYS A 234 0.63 -10.62 5.43
CA LYS A 234 1.47 -11.75 5.81
C LYS A 234 1.18 -13.02 4.99
N LYS A 235 -0.11 -13.32 4.74
CA LYS A 235 -0.50 -14.50 3.95
C LYS A 235 -0.11 -14.40 2.50
N PHE A 236 -0.30 -13.22 1.89
CA PHE A 236 0.11 -13.01 0.50
C PHE A 236 1.64 -13.05 0.36
N ALA A 237 2.37 -12.37 1.25
CA ALA A 237 3.83 -12.37 1.26
C ALA A 237 4.47 -13.76 1.49
N ALA A 238 3.75 -14.66 2.18
CA ALA A 238 4.18 -16.05 2.34
C ALA A 238 3.92 -16.94 1.11
N THR A 239 3.21 -16.42 0.09
CA THR A 239 2.76 -17.21 -1.06
C THR A 239 3.39 -16.78 -2.37
N VAL A 240 3.51 -15.47 -2.57
CA VAL A 240 4.09 -14.86 -3.77
C VAL A 240 5.09 -13.78 -3.36
N ASP A 241 6.05 -13.50 -4.23
CA ASP A 241 7.12 -12.53 -3.98
C ASP A 241 6.62 -11.08 -4.10
N VAL A 242 5.82 -10.65 -3.10
CA VAL A 242 5.28 -9.28 -3.06
C VAL A 242 6.42 -8.27 -3.01
N THR A 243 6.47 -7.39 -4.01
CA THR A 243 7.52 -6.36 -4.15
C THR A 243 7.12 -5.00 -3.61
N GLY A 244 5.81 -4.78 -3.43
CA GLY A 244 5.31 -3.51 -2.92
C GLY A 244 3.83 -3.56 -2.56
N ILE A 245 3.41 -2.58 -1.77
CA ILE A 245 2.03 -2.47 -1.29
C ILE A 245 1.39 -1.20 -1.84
N ILE A 246 0.14 -1.34 -2.27
CA ILE A 246 -0.78 -0.24 -2.56
C ILE A 246 -1.81 -0.19 -1.44
N LEU A 247 -1.79 0.86 -0.63
CA LEU A 247 -2.75 1.04 0.45
C LEU A 247 -3.87 1.99 0.00
N THR A 248 -5.07 1.47 -0.18
CA THR A 248 -6.24 2.22 -0.67
C THR A 248 -7.09 2.78 0.47
N LYS A 249 -8.00 3.72 0.15
CA LYS A 249 -9.02 4.29 1.05
C LYS A 249 -8.42 4.97 2.29
N LEU A 250 -7.25 5.55 2.16
CA LEU A 250 -6.57 6.21 3.26
C LEU A 250 -7.32 7.48 3.72
N ASP A 251 -7.98 8.18 2.80
CA ASP A 251 -8.86 9.35 3.02
C ASP A 251 -10.03 9.04 3.95
N GLY A 252 -10.58 7.84 3.83
CA GLY A 252 -11.69 7.35 4.66
C GLY A 252 -11.27 6.78 6.01
N SER A 253 -9.97 6.55 6.25
CA SER A 253 -9.46 5.74 7.35
C SER A 253 -8.95 6.57 8.53
N SER A 254 -9.31 6.17 9.76
CA SER A 254 -8.62 6.58 10.99
C SER A 254 -7.49 5.62 11.39
N ARG A 255 -7.19 4.63 10.56
CA ARG A 255 -6.27 3.50 10.82
C ARG A 255 -5.04 3.53 9.93
N GLY A 256 -4.65 4.72 9.45
CA GLY A 256 -3.48 4.88 8.58
C GLY A 256 -2.15 4.48 9.24
N GLY A 257 -2.11 4.37 10.56
CA GLY A 257 -0.96 3.83 11.29
C GLY A 257 -0.59 2.39 10.94
N ILE A 258 -1.48 1.64 10.29
CA ILE A 258 -1.20 0.29 9.77
C ILE A 258 0.03 0.26 8.85
N ILE A 259 0.37 1.37 8.19
CA ILE A 259 1.58 1.50 7.36
C ILE A 259 2.83 1.13 8.15
N PHE A 260 2.94 1.59 9.40
CA PHE A 260 4.08 1.29 10.27
C PHE A 260 4.17 -0.19 10.62
N ALA A 261 3.02 -0.81 10.98
CA ALA A 261 2.97 -2.23 11.28
C ALA A 261 3.35 -3.09 10.07
N ILE A 262 2.86 -2.75 8.89
CA ILE A 262 3.19 -3.45 7.64
C ILE A 262 4.70 -3.38 7.39
N GLN A 263 5.28 -2.20 7.46
CA GLN A 263 6.71 -2.00 7.19
C GLN A 263 7.60 -2.73 8.20
N GLU A 264 7.27 -2.63 9.50
CA GLU A 264 8.06 -3.24 10.57
C GLU A 264 7.95 -4.77 10.58
N GLU A 265 6.74 -5.32 10.35
CA GLU A 265 6.51 -6.75 10.51
C GLU A 265 6.70 -7.58 9.25
N ILE A 266 6.57 -6.98 8.07
CA ILE A 266 6.67 -7.69 6.78
C ILE A 266 7.89 -7.22 5.99
N GLY A 267 8.35 -5.98 6.18
CA GLY A 267 9.50 -5.40 5.47
C GLY A 267 9.20 -5.00 4.02
N ILE A 268 7.94 -5.12 3.55
CA ILE A 268 7.57 -4.77 2.18
C ILE A 268 7.15 -3.30 2.12
N PRO A 269 7.73 -2.50 1.19
CA PRO A 269 7.45 -1.08 1.11
C PRO A 269 6.02 -0.78 0.65
N VAL A 270 5.36 0.18 1.30
CA VAL A 270 4.20 0.83 0.71
C VAL A 270 4.70 1.76 -0.39
N LYS A 271 4.35 1.46 -1.65
CA LYS A 271 4.77 2.24 -2.83
C LYS A 271 3.75 3.31 -3.19
N PHE A 272 2.46 3.02 -3.03
CA PHE A 272 1.37 3.94 -3.37
C PHE A 272 0.29 3.97 -2.29
N VAL A 273 -0.38 5.13 -2.20
CA VAL A 273 -1.57 5.31 -1.35
C VAL A 273 -2.73 5.89 -2.15
N GLY A 274 -3.92 5.30 -1.98
CA GLY A 274 -5.18 5.80 -2.52
C GLY A 274 -5.82 6.77 -1.53
N ILE A 275 -6.08 7.98 -2.01
CA ILE A 275 -6.56 9.12 -1.22
C ILE A 275 -7.87 9.69 -1.74
N GLY A 276 -8.62 8.95 -2.52
CA GLY A 276 -9.90 9.34 -3.11
C GLY A 276 -10.29 8.48 -4.30
N GLU A 277 -11.34 8.85 -5.03
CA GLU A 277 -11.92 8.07 -6.13
C GLU A 277 -11.44 8.51 -7.52
N GLY A 278 -10.92 9.72 -7.68
CA GLY A 278 -10.45 10.25 -8.97
C GLY A 278 -9.26 9.49 -9.54
N SER A 279 -9.07 9.57 -10.87
CA SER A 279 -7.96 8.90 -11.59
C SER A 279 -6.57 9.33 -11.11
N GLN A 280 -6.46 10.52 -10.55
CA GLN A 280 -5.21 11.04 -9.96
C GLN A 280 -5.07 10.77 -8.46
N ASP A 281 -6.05 10.17 -7.79
CA ASP A 281 -6.07 9.96 -6.34
C ASP A 281 -5.36 8.67 -5.89
N LEU A 282 -4.40 8.22 -6.69
CA LEU A 282 -3.38 7.27 -6.31
C LEU A 282 -2.03 7.99 -6.43
N ILE A 283 -1.34 8.16 -5.31
CA ILE A 283 -0.08 8.90 -5.27
C ILE A 283 1.05 8.02 -4.78
N GLN A 284 2.28 8.29 -5.24
CA GLN A 284 3.46 7.67 -4.65
C GLN A 284 3.53 7.99 -3.15
N PHE A 285 3.89 7.01 -2.36
CA PHE A 285 4.00 7.18 -0.93
C PHE A 285 5.35 7.81 -0.56
N ASP A 286 5.28 8.97 0.07
CA ASP A 286 6.43 9.65 0.66
C ASP A 286 6.35 9.54 2.19
N PRO A 287 7.33 8.86 2.84
CA PRO A 287 7.37 8.70 4.29
C PRO A 287 7.46 10.02 5.06
N ASP A 288 8.24 10.97 4.56
CA ASP A 288 8.45 12.26 5.22
C ASP A 288 7.18 13.09 5.20
N ASP A 289 6.56 13.23 4.02
CA ASP A 289 5.29 13.90 3.84
C ASP A 289 4.18 13.27 4.69
N PHE A 290 4.14 11.93 4.77
CA PHE A 290 3.14 11.22 5.56
C PHE A 290 3.32 11.46 7.05
N VAL A 291 4.53 11.30 7.59
CA VAL A 291 4.79 11.52 9.02
C VAL A 291 4.56 12.98 9.40
N GLU A 292 5.03 13.94 8.59
CA GLU A 292 4.75 15.37 8.85
C GLU A 292 3.24 15.65 8.87
N ALA A 293 2.50 15.07 7.94
CA ALA A 293 1.05 15.24 7.86
C ALA A 293 0.29 14.63 9.06
N LEU A 294 0.81 13.56 9.69
CA LEU A 294 0.20 12.97 10.90
C LEU A 294 0.30 13.92 12.10
N PHE A 295 1.36 14.73 12.18
CA PHE A 295 1.62 15.66 13.29
C PHE A 295 1.34 17.12 12.93
N ASP A 296 0.65 17.38 11.80
CA ASP A 296 0.22 18.73 11.39
C ASP A 296 -1.03 19.14 12.21
N PHE A 297 -0.84 19.28 13.52
CA PHE A 297 -1.80 19.82 14.48
C PHE A 297 -1.10 20.83 15.38
N GLN A 298 -1.83 21.86 15.78
CA GLN A 298 -1.31 22.87 16.73
C GLN A 298 -1.15 22.22 18.11
N LEU A 299 0.05 22.25 18.66
CA LEU A 299 0.25 21.98 20.07
C LEU A 299 -0.41 23.12 20.83
N GLU A 300 -1.47 22.83 21.60
CA GLU A 300 -2.05 23.82 22.51
C GLU A 300 -0.95 24.30 23.47
N ASN A 301 -0.64 25.62 23.45
CA ASN A 301 0.37 26.24 24.27
C ASN A 301 0.01 26.27 25.77
#